data_82ac1db984d9378cdc501bf1b859a497
#
_entry.id   82ac1db984d9378cdc501bf1b859a497
#
_cell.length_a   1.000
_cell.length_b   1.000
_cell.length_c   1.000
_cell.angle_alpha   90.00
_cell.angle_beta   90.00
_cell.angle_gamma   90.00
#
_symmetry.space_group_name_H-M   'P 1'
#
loop_
_entity.id
_entity.type
_entity.pdbx_description
1 polymer ?
#
loop_
_entity_poly.entity_id
_entity_poly.type
_entity_poly.pdbx_seq_one_letter_code
_entity_poly.pdbx_strand_id
1 'polypeptide(L)'
;MLASIGVFFASYEASRPRLRDIMPTVVLAALAAAGRILFAPIPDFKPVSAIAIVAGVAFGRKSGFMVGALAALASNFFFGQGPWTPWQMYAWGLVGYGAGLLAMVPVKRREAESKNSCRARSGEAHGIASDSAYPVAPDGETESAALSSHQARTDKENRALATRRLIDAHPTIVYAYGFLACLGYGFILNAWSILSFFHAQASGWAGILAVYATALPFDIVHGVATVVFLLALYGPWRRKLERVRRKFGLA
;
A
#
# COMPACT_ATOMS: atom_id res chain seq x y z
N MET A 1 -21.59 -2.13 -7.92
CA MET A 1 -20.38 -2.89 -7.65
C MET A 1 -19.64 -3.32 -8.92
N LEU A 2 -20.22 -4.11 -9.85
CA LEU A 2 -19.56 -4.44 -11.13
C LEU A 2 -19.09 -3.21 -11.91
N ALA A 3 -19.92 -2.17 -11.96
CA ALA A 3 -19.55 -0.89 -12.58
C ALA A 3 -18.32 -0.25 -11.88
N SER A 4 -18.23 -0.28 -10.55
CA SER A 4 -17.09 0.27 -9.83
C SER A 4 -15.80 -0.51 -10.06
N ILE A 5 -15.88 -1.84 -10.17
CA ILE A 5 -14.76 -2.68 -10.58
C ILE A 5 -14.34 -2.32 -12.01
N GLY A 6 -15.30 -2.21 -12.95
CA GLY A 6 -15.04 -1.81 -14.33
C GLY A 6 -14.37 -0.43 -14.43
N VAL A 7 -14.87 0.56 -13.69
CA VAL A 7 -14.24 1.89 -13.62
C VAL A 7 -12.83 1.82 -13.08
N PHE A 8 -12.56 0.92 -12.11
CA PHE A 8 -11.24 0.75 -11.53
C PHE A 8 -10.25 0.14 -12.54
N PHE A 9 -10.68 -0.91 -13.25
CA PHE A 9 -9.87 -1.52 -14.32
C PHE A 9 -9.62 -0.52 -15.46
N ALA A 10 -10.67 0.19 -15.91
CA ALA A 10 -10.54 1.23 -16.92
C ALA A 10 -9.60 2.38 -16.48
N SER A 11 -9.67 2.81 -15.22
CA SER A 11 -8.74 3.80 -14.65
C SER A 11 -7.31 3.30 -14.58
N TYR A 12 -7.10 1.99 -14.34
CA TYR A 12 -5.77 1.39 -14.37
C TYR A 12 -5.22 1.36 -15.80
N GLU A 13 -6.02 0.90 -16.75
CA GLU A 13 -5.67 0.84 -18.17
C GLU A 13 -5.42 2.23 -18.77
N ALA A 14 -6.27 3.22 -18.46
CA ALA A 14 -6.11 4.61 -18.88
C ALA A 14 -4.78 5.25 -18.39
N SER A 15 -4.20 4.74 -17.31
CA SER A 15 -2.88 5.18 -16.85
C SER A 15 -1.72 4.65 -17.71
N ARG A 16 -2.01 3.86 -18.75
CA ARG A 16 -1.03 3.26 -19.69
C ARG A 16 0.19 2.70 -18.98
N PRO A 17 0.02 1.76 -18.03
CA PRO A 17 1.14 1.19 -17.29
C PRO A 17 2.08 0.48 -18.27
N ARG A 18 3.37 0.71 -18.13
CA ARG A 18 4.38 0.00 -18.92
C ARG A 18 4.40 -1.47 -18.49
N LEU A 19 4.79 -2.39 -19.36
CA LEU A 19 4.89 -3.82 -19.03
C LEU A 19 5.69 -4.07 -17.75
N ARG A 20 6.76 -3.30 -17.51
CA ARG A 20 7.56 -3.35 -16.30
C ARG A 20 6.80 -2.97 -15.01
N ASP A 21 5.74 -2.14 -15.11
CA ASP A 21 4.91 -1.73 -13.97
C ASP A 21 3.86 -2.77 -13.64
N ILE A 22 3.42 -3.55 -14.65
CA ILE A 22 2.43 -4.62 -14.52
C ILE A 22 3.05 -5.87 -13.92
N MET A 23 4.30 -6.21 -14.28
CA MET A 23 4.97 -7.45 -13.86
C MET A 23 4.95 -7.68 -12.34
N PRO A 24 5.35 -6.72 -11.47
CA PRO A 24 5.30 -6.92 -10.02
C PRO A 24 3.88 -7.15 -9.52
N THR A 25 2.89 -6.50 -10.12
CA THR A 25 1.46 -6.63 -9.76
C THR A 25 0.97 -8.04 -10.04
N VAL A 26 1.27 -8.59 -11.23
CA VAL A 26 0.87 -9.95 -11.61
C VAL A 26 1.57 -11.00 -10.75
N VAL A 27 2.88 -10.86 -10.52
CA VAL A 27 3.65 -11.78 -9.67
C VAL A 27 3.11 -11.81 -8.24
N LEU A 28 2.81 -10.63 -7.66
CA LEU A 28 2.26 -10.56 -6.31
C LEU A 28 0.83 -11.11 -6.24
N ALA A 29 0.01 -10.90 -7.28
CA ALA A 29 -1.32 -11.48 -7.36
C ALA A 29 -1.28 -13.01 -7.45
N ALA A 30 -0.38 -13.56 -8.28
CA ALA A 30 -0.17 -14.99 -8.39
C ALA A 30 0.31 -15.60 -7.07
N LEU A 31 1.24 -14.93 -6.38
CA LEU A 31 1.74 -15.37 -5.08
C LEU A 31 0.65 -15.33 -4.01
N ALA A 32 -0.20 -14.30 -4.01
CA ALA A 32 -1.34 -14.19 -3.11
C ALA A 32 -2.37 -15.29 -3.36
N ALA A 33 -2.68 -15.60 -4.63
CA ALA A 33 -3.56 -16.70 -5.03
C ALA A 33 -2.99 -18.06 -4.61
N ALA A 34 -1.70 -18.31 -4.87
CA ALA A 34 -1.01 -19.52 -4.46
C ALA A 34 -1.00 -19.67 -2.93
N GLY A 35 -0.73 -18.58 -2.21
CA GLY A 35 -0.79 -18.57 -0.75
C GLY A 35 -2.19 -18.91 -0.23
N ARG A 36 -3.25 -18.38 -0.86
CA ARG A 36 -4.63 -18.72 -0.48
C ARG A 36 -4.91 -20.23 -0.67
N ILE A 37 -4.41 -20.81 -1.73
CA ILE A 37 -4.56 -22.25 -2.01
C ILE A 37 -3.76 -23.09 -1.00
N LEU A 38 -2.52 -22.70 -0.71
CA LEU A 38 -1.64 -23.41 0.22
C LEU A 38 -2.22 -23.46 1.64
N PHE A 39 -2.81 -22.36 2.09
CA PHE A 39 -3.42 -22.25 3.42
C PHE A 39 -4.94 -22.59 3.41
N ALA A 40 -5.46 -23.21 2.34
CA ALA A 40 -6.87 -23.59 2.25
C ALA A 40 -7.39 -24.45 3.42
N PRO A 41 -6.59 -25.41 3.98
CA PRO A 41 -7.05 -26.23 5.08
C PRO A 41 -7.31 -25.44 6.38
N ILE A 42 -6.73 -24.25 6.54
CA ILE A 42 -6.89 -23.43 7.74
C ILE A 42 -7.94 -22.34 7.45
N PRO A 43 -9.11 -22.37 8.10
CA PRO A 43 -10.16 -21.39 7.89
C PRO A 43 -9.64 -19.96 8.16
N ASP A 44 -9.91 -19.06 7.22
CA ASP A 44 -9.58 -17.62 7.27
C ASP A 44 -8.11 -17.23 7.54
N PHE A 45 -7.21 -18.20 7.65
CA PHE A 45 -5.77 -17.98 7.81
C PHE A 45 -5.08 -17.94 6.43
N LYS A 46 -5.12 -16.76 5.77
CA LYS A 46 -4.67 -16.59 4.37
C LYS A 46 -3.80 -15.34 4.20
N PRO A 47 -2.71 -15.39 3.39
CA PRO A 47 -1.79 -14.27 3.21
C PRO A 47 -2.28 -13.21 2.22
N VAL A 48 -3.44 -13.37 1.57
CA VAL A 48 -3.92 -12.51 0.47
C VAL A 48 -3.96 -11.05 0.88
N SER A 49 -4.60 -10.75 2.02
CA SER A 49 -4.75 -9.38 2.53
C SER A 49 -3.39 -8.75 2.83
N ALA A 50 -2.47 -9.51 3.45
CA ALA A 50 -1.13 -9.02 3.75
C ALA A 50 -0.34 -8.69 2.47
N ILE A 51 -0.40 -9.55 1.45
CA ILE A 51 0.29 -9.34 0.16
C ILE A 51 -0.32 -8.15 -0.57
N ALA A 52 -1.65 -8.00 -0.59
CA ALA A 52 -2.33 -6.85 -1.19
C ALA A 52 -1.94 -5.53 -0.49
N ILE A 53 -1.84 -5.52 0.84
CA ILE A 53 -1.38 -4.38 1.64
C ILE A 53 0.06 -4.02 1.27
N VAL A 54 0.97 -5.00 1.26
CA VAL A 54 2.38 -4.77 0.91
C VAL A 54 2.51 -4.24 -0.51
N ALA A 55 1.72 -4.75 -1.46
CA ALA A 55 1.68 -4.26 -2.84
C ALA A 55 1.17 -2.81 -2.90
N GLY A 56 0.12 -2.47 -2.17
CA GLY A 56 -0.43 -1.12 -2.08
C GLY A 56 0.58 -0.11 -1.52
N VAL A 57 1.28 -0.50 -0.47
CA VAL A 57 2.33 0.34 0.14
C VAL A 57 3.52 0.55 -0.80
N ALA A 58 3.97 -0.51 -1.50
CA ALA A 58 5.17 -0.47 -2.34
C ALA A 58 4.94 0.19 -3.70
N PHE A 59 3.84 -0.16 -4.38
CA PHE A 59 3.55 0.22 -5.77
C PHE A 59 2.37 1.19 -5.92
N GLY A 60 1.75 1.57 -4.80
CA GLY A 60 0.66 2.54 -4.77
C GLY A 60 -0.74 1.89 -4.86
N ARG A 61 -1.74 2.75 -4.65
CA ARG A 61 -3.15 2.34 -4.47
C ARG A 61 -3.72 1.51 -5.62
N LYS A 62 -3.42 1.87 -6.87
CA LYS A 62 -3.94 1.16 -8.05
C LYS A 62 -3.39 -0.27 -8.14
N SER A 63 -2.07 -0.44 -7.95
CA SER A 63 -1.43 -1.75 -7.96
C SER A 63 -1.89 -2.62 -6.79
N GLY A 64 -2.08 -2.03 -5.59
CA GLY A 64 -2.65 -2.74 -4.44
C GLY A 64 -4.05 -3.29 -4.71
N PHE A 65 -4.92 -2.48 -5.33
CA PHE A 65 -6.25 -2.94 -5.74
C PHE A 65 -6.17 -4.11 -6.73
N MET A 66 -5.34 -3.96 -7.77
CA MET A 66 -5.18 -4.98 -8.79
C MET A 66 -4.67 -6.30 -8.23
N VAL A 67 -3.70 -6.26 -7.29
CA VAL A 67 -3.19 -7.47 -6.63
C VAL A 67 -4.31 -8.19 -5.86
N GLY A 68 -5.09 -7.47 -5.06
CA GLY A 68 -6.21 -8.07 -4.32
C GLY A 68 -7.29 -8.63 -5.23
N ALA A 69 -7.72 -7.88 -6.24
CA ALA A 69 -8.76 -8.29 -7.19
C ALA A 69 -8.33 -9.50 -8.03
N LEU A 70 -7.13 -9.47 -8.60
CA LEU A 70 -6.60 -10.58 -9.41
C LEU A 70 -6.34 -11.82 -8.57
N ALA A 71 -5.87 -11.68 -7.32
CA ALA A 71 -5.69 -12.80 -6.41
C ALA A 71 -7.02 -13.50 -6.11
N ALA A 72 -8.09 -12.73 -5.88
CA ALA A 72 -9.44 -13.28 -5.70
C ALA A 72 -9.89 -14.05 -6.94
N LEU A 73 -9.81 -13.41 -8.11
CA LEU A 73 -10.21 -14.01 -9.37
C LEU A 73 -9.44 -15.31 -9.65
N ALA A 74 -8.10 -15.25 -9.59
CA ALA A 74 -7.24 -16.40 -9.90
C ALA A 74 -7.45 -17.56 -8.93
N SER A 75 -7.54 -17.29 -7.62
CA SER A 75 -7.73 -18.36 -6.64
C SER A 75 -9.12 -18.99 -6.71
N ASN A 76 -10.15 -18.26 -7.15
CA ASN A 76 -11.49 -18.82 -7.30
C ASN A 76 -11.62 -19.83 -8.44
N PHE A 77 -10.66 -19.94 -9.37
CA PHE A 77 -10.60 -21.09 -10.28
C PHE A 77 -10.40 -22.42 -9.53
N PHE A 78 -9.78 -22.39 -8.35
CA PHE A 78 -9.59 -23.58 -7.50
C PHE A 78 -10.73 -23.75 -6.48
N PHE A 79 -11.26 -22.65 -5.94
CA PHE A 79 -12.33 -22.70 -4.92
C PHE A 79 -13.74 -22.66 -5.50
N GLY A 80 -13.88 -22.52 -6.81
CA GLY A 80 -15.15 -22.33 -7.49
C GLY A 80 -15.45 -20.86 -7.75
N GLN A 81 -15.87 -20.58 -8.98
CA GLN A 81 -16.36 -19.27 -9.40
C GLN A 81 -17.85 -19.15 -9.09
N GLY A 82 -18.28 -17.98 -8.71
CA GLY A 82 -19.68 -17.71 -8.43
C GLY A 82 -20.00 -16.23 -8.32
N PRO A 83 -21.25 -15.86 -8.04
CA PRO A 83 -21.66 -14.46 -7.93
C PRO A 83 -20.99 -13.73 -6.75
N TRP A 84 -20.36 -14.45 -5.83
CA TRP A 84 -19.52 -13.88 -4.75
C TRP A 84 -18.16 -13.41 -5.25
N THR A 85 -17.65 -13.90 -6.39
CA THR A 85 -16.32 -13.57 -6.90
C THR A 85 -16.11 -12.07 -7.09
N PRO A 86 -17.01 -11.31 -7.72
CA PRO A 86 -16.85 -9.86 -7.84
C PRO A 86 -16.80 -9.14 -6.49
N TRP A 87 -17.52 -9.62 -5.48
CA TRP A 87 -17.50 -9.06 -4.13
C TRP A 87 -16.15 -9.29 -3.44
N GLN A 88 -15.58 -10.49 -3.60
CA GLN A 88 -14.23 -10.80 -3.11
C GLN A 88 -13.17 -9.95 -3.82
N MET A 89 -13.25 -9.81 -5.14
CA MET A 89 -12.34 -8.96 -5.91
C MET A 89 -12.38 -7.51 -5.41
N TYR A 90 -13.59 -7.00 -5.19
CA TYR A 90 -13.78 -5.64 -4.70
C TYR A 90 -13.25 -5.48 -3.27
N ALA A 91 -13.60 -6.39 -2.38
CA ALA A 91 -13.23 -6.32 -0.97
C ALA A 91 -11.69 -6.41 -0.78
N TRP A 92 -11.02 -7.41 -1.37
CA TRP A 92 -9.55 -7.49 -1.33
C TRP A 92 -8.86 -6.37 -2.11
N GLY A 93 -9.48 -5.93 -3.21
CA GLY A 93 -9.02 -4.75 -3.93
C GLY A 93 -8.99 -3.51 -3.04
N LEU A 94 -10.07 -3.26 -2.28
CA LEU A 94 -10.14 -2.14 -1.34
C LEU A 94 -9.11 -2.24 -0.21
N VAL A 95 -8.83 -3.44 0.29
CA VAL A 95 -7.76 -3.66 1.29
C VAL A 95 -6.41 -3.18 0.75
N GLY A 96 -6.05 -3.56 -0.47
CA GLY A 96 -4.81 -3.12 -1.11
C GLY A 96 -4.81 -1.63 -1.48
N TYR A 97 -5.96 -1.12 -1.95
CA TYR A 97 -6.12 0.30 -2.30
C TYR A 97 -5.95 1.24 -1.10
N GLY A 98 -6.62 0.92 0.00
CA GLY A 98 -6.54 1.70 1.24
C GLY A 98 -5.13 1.71 1.84
N ALA A 99 -4.38 0.59 1.74
CA ALA A 99 -2.98 0.55 2.13
C ALA A 99 -2.12 1.50 1.29
N GLY A 100 -2.40 1.59 -0.01
CA GLY A 100 -1.75 2.55 -0.90
C GLY A 100 -2.09 3.99 -0.58
N LEU A 101 -3.34 4.30 -0.18
CA LEU A 101 -3.72 5.63 0.31
C LEU A 101 -2.98 5.97 1.60
N LEU A 102 -2.96 5.06 2.56
CA LEU A 102 -2.26 5.24 3.83
C LEU A 102 -0.77 5.55 3.62
N ALA A 103 -0.15 4.89 2.63
CA ALA A 103 1.24 5.12 2.27
C ALA A 103 1.51 6.50 1.64
N MET A 104 0.48 7.20 1.18
CA MET A 104 0.59 8.54 0.60
C MET A 104 0.48 9.65 1.63
N VAL A 105 0.03 9.36 2.86
CA VAL A 105 -0.16 10.37 3.91
C VAL A 105 1.18 10.93 4.36
N PRO A 106 1.44 12.25 4.18
CA PRO A 106 2.66 12.90 4.62
C PRO A 106 2.59 13.22 6.11
N VAL A 107 3.70 13.06 6.82
CA VAL A 107 3.85 13.53 8.21
C VAL A 107 5.04 14.48 8.28
N LYS A 108 4.86 15.63 8.88
CA LYS A 108 5.95 16.57 9.17
C LYS A 108 6.96 15.91 10.11
N ARG A 109 8.22 15.94 9.75
CA ARG A 109 9.32 15.48 10.60
C ARG A 109 9.40 16.42 11.81
N ARG A 110 9.56 15.88 13.03
CA ARG A 110 9.75 16.71 14.23
C ARG A 110 10.97 17.61 14.01
N GLU A 111 10.83 18.89 14.29
CA GLU A 111 11.86 19.93 14.05
C GLU A 111 13.22 19.62 14.69
N ALA A 112 13.26 18.85 15.79
CA ALA A 112 14.49 18.42 16.45
C ALA A 112 15.38 17.52 15.58
N GLU A 113 14.77 16.64 14.78
CA GLU A 113 15.50 15.73 13.88
C GLU A 113 16.00 16.48 12.64
N SER A 114 15.27 17.50 12.20
CA SER A 114 15.66 18.41 11.11
C SER A 114 16.89 19.24 11.48
N LYS A 115 16.93 19.80 12.70
CA LYS A 115 18.06 20.60 13.19
C LYS A 115 19.35 19.78 13.32
N ASN A 116 19.25 18.53 13.78
CA ASN A 116 20.42 17.66 13.89
C ASN A 116 20.97 17.21 12.52
N SER A 117 20.12 16.99 11.55
CA SER A 117 20.52 16.64 10.17
C SER A 117 21.18 17.83 9.45
N CYS A 118 20.66 19.07 9.68
CA CYS A 118 21.28 20.27 9.14
C CYS A 118 22.63 20.57 9.81
N ARG A 119 22.75 20.34 11.13
CA ARG A 119 24.00 20.57 11.87
C ARG A 119 25.10 19.58 11.49
N ALA A 120 24.76 18.32 11.21
CA ALA A 120 25.72 17.32 10.73
C ALA A 120 26.25 17.67 9.33
N ARG A 121 25.39 18.15 8.41
CA ARG A 121 25.80 18.56 7.07
C ARG A 121 26.60 19.87 7.01
N SER A 122 26.29 20.83 7.88
CA SER A 122 27.07 22.07 7.95
C SER A 122 28.47 21.82 8.52
N GLY A 123 28.64 20.83 9.37
CA GLY A 123 29.95 20.40 9.87
C GLY A 123 30.84 19.76 8.81
N GLU A 124 30.25 18.95 7.91
CA GLU A 124 30.98 18.35 6.77
C GLU A 124 31.33 19.38 5.68
N ALA A 125 30.45 20.36 5.41
CA ALA A 125 30.71 21.41 4.42
C ALA A 125 31.83 22.37 4.87
N HIS A 126 32.00 22.60 6.18
CA HIS A 126 33.10 23.46 6.67
C HIS A 126 34.47 22.77 6.63
N GLY A 127 34.51 21.43 6.64
CA GLY A 127 35.74 20.65 6.54
C GLY A 127 36.32 20.59 5.12
N ILE A 128 35.52 20.84 4.09
CA ILE A 128 35.92 20.73 2.67
C ILE A 128 36.33 22.10 2.10
N ALA A 129 35.92 23.21 2.73
CA ALA A 129 36.12 24.57 2.20
C ALA A 129 37.50 25.18 2.49
N SER A 130 38.39 24.48 3.22
CA SER A 130 39.69 25.05 3.63
C SER A 130 40.87 24.80 2.64
N ASP A 131 40.65 24.02 1.56
CA ASP A 131 41.80 23.57 0.72
C ASP A 131 41.74 23.85 -0.79
N SER A 132 40.86 24.75 -1.26
CA SER A 132 40.94 25.13 -2.68
C SER A 132 40.74 26.63 -2.89
N ALA A 133 41.83 27.36 -2.93
CA ALA A 133 41.91 28.69 -3.49
C ALA A 133 41.88 28.58 -5.03
N TYR A 134 40.71 28.85 -5.66
CA TYR A 134 40.61 29.08 -7.10
C TYR A 134 40.51 30.58 -7.39
N PRO A 135 41.12 31.08 -8.49
CA PRO A 135 41.10 32.49 -8.83
C PRO A 135 39.70 32.93 -9.30
N VAL A 136 39.30 34.09 -8.81
CA VAL A 136 38.05 34.78 -9.11
C VAL A 136 38.05 35.28 -10.55
N ALA A 137 37.07 34.87 -11.37
CA ALA A 137 36.79 35.46 -12.68
C ALA A 137 35.64 36.48 -12.56
N PRO A 138 35.60 37.53 -13.36
CA PRO A 138 34.77 38.73 -13.14
C PRO A 138 33.45 38.71 -13.90
N ASP A 139 32.50 37.81 -13.58
CA ASP A 139 31.17 37.85 -14.17
C ASP A 139 30.13 37.60 -13.09
N GLY A 140 29.83 38.67 -12.33
CA GLY A 140 28.97 38.62 -11.13
C GLY A 140 27.48 38.22 -11.34
N GLU A 141 26.99 38.21 -12.59
CA GLU A 141 25.58 37.86 -12.86
C GLU A 141 25.36 36.36 -12.99
N THR A 142 26.33 35.62 -13.51
CA THR A 142 26.26 34.15 -13.64
C THR A 142 26.41 33.46 -12.28
N GLU A 143 27.19 34.01 -11.37
CA GLU A 143 27.43 33.48 -10.03
C GLU A 143 26.17 33.62 -9.14
N SER A 144 25.46 34.77 -9.21
CA SER A 144 24.21 35.00 -8.51
C SER A 144 23.09 34.05 -8.96
N ALA A 145 22.96 33.78 -10.26
CA ALA A 145 22.00 32.85 -10.80
C ALA A 145 22.34 31.39 -10.43
N ALA A 146 23.61 31.03 -10.40
CA ALA A 146 24.06 29.70 -9.97
C ALA A 146 23.82 29.48 -8.47
N LEU A 147 24.09 30.46 -7.63
CA LEU A 147 23.81 30.43 -6.19
C LEU A 147 22.32 30.31 -5.90
N SER A 148 21.47 31.09 -6.58
CA SER A 148 20.03 31.02 -6.40
C SER A 148 19.44 29.67 -6.84
N SER A 149 19.92 29.10 -7.94
CA SER A 149 19.50 27.77 -8.41
C SER A 149 19.95 26.65 -7.48
N HIS A 150 21.16 26.76 -6.92
CA HIS A 150 21.68 25.81 -5.94
C HIS A 150 20.89 25.90 -4.62
N GLN A 151 20.54 27.10 -4.19
CA GLN A 151 19.75 27.36 -2.99
C GLN A 151 18.31 26.83 -3.14
N ALA A 152 17.68 27.07 -4.29
CA ALA A 152 16.36 26.52 -4.59
C ALA A 152 16.35 24.97 -4.66
N ARG A 153 17.44 24.38 -5.15
CA ARG A 153 17.61 22.92 -5.19
C ARG A 153 17.81 22.32 -3.79
N THR A 154 18.63 22.94 -2.95
CA THR A 154 18.84 22.53 -1.55
C THR A 154 17.58 22.71 -0.72
N ASP A 155 16.82 23.79 -0.91
CA ASP A 155 15.55 24.00 -0.22
C ASP A 155 14.48 22.96 -0.63
N LYS A 156 14.43 22.61 -1.92
CA LYS A 156 13.54 21.55 -2.41
C LYS A 156 13.94 20.18 -1.84
N GLU A 157 15.21 19.88 -1.77
CA GLU A 157 15.75 18.66 -1.20
C GLU A 157 15.52 18.60 0.32
N ASN A 158 15.72 19.71 1.04
CA ASN A 158 15.45 19.82 2.46
C ASN A 158 13.95 19.69 2.78
N ARG A 159 13.06 20.24 1.94
CA ARG A 159 11.59 20.03 2.06
C ARG A 159 11.22 18.58 1.81
N ALA A 160 11.82 17.91 0.83
CA ALA A 160 11.60 16.48 0.56
C ALA A 160 12.08 15.60 1.72
N LEU A 161 13.22 15.94 2.35
CA LEU A 161 13.74 15.27 3.54
C LEU A 161 12.92 15.54 4.81
N ALA A 162 12.29 16.73 4.89
CA ALA A 162 11.43 17.09 6.02
C ALA A 162 10.08 16.39 6.02
N THR A 163 9.67 15.83 4.86
CA THR A 163 8.40 15.13 4.73
C THR A 163 8.63 13.62 4.73
N ARG A 164 8.22 12.96 5.81
CA ARG A 164 8.26 11.50 5.94
C ARG A 164 6.86 10.93 5.73
N ARG A 165 6.75 9.76 5.11
CA ARG A 165 5.44 9.09 5.01
C ARG A 165 5.02 8.56 6.38
N LEU A 166 3.72 8.59 6.66
CA LEU A 166 3.15 8.13 7.93
C LEU A 166 3.59 6.70 8.28
N ILE A 167 3.58 5.80 7.30
CA ILE A 167 3.99 4.40 7.45
C ILE A 167 5.49 4.22 7.79
N ASP A 168 6.32 5.19 7.41
CA ASP A 168 7.76 5.18 7.72
C ASP A 168 8.02 5.69 9.12
N ALA A 169 7.20 6.62 9.59
CA ALA A 169 7.26 7.16 10.93
C ALA A 169 6.69 6.16 11.96
N HIS A 170 5.60 5.49 11.59
CA HIS A 170 4.86 4.60 12.49
C HIS A 170 4.46 3.30 11.76
N PRO A 171 5.36 2.31 11.65
CA PRO A 171 5.08 1.04 10.95
C PRO A 171 3.94 0.24 11.60
N THR A 172 3.67 0.45 12.89
CA THR A 172 2.55 -0.16 13.61
C THR A 172 1.19 0.19 13.02
N ILE A 173 1.06 1.34 12.36
CA ILE A 173 -0.17 1.75 11.69
C ILE A 173 -0.56 0.76 10.57
N VAL A 174 0.42 0.17 9.89
CA VAL A 174 0.18 -0.81 8.83
C VAL A 174 -0.45 -2.10 9.40
N TYR A 175 -0.02 -2.52 10.58
CA TYR A 175 -0.59 -3.69 11.25
C TYR A 175 -2.01 -3.43 11.75
N ALA A 176 -2.23 -2.27 12.39
CA ALA A 176 -3.56 -1.85 12.80
C ALA A 176 -4.52 -1.70 11.60
N TYR A 177 -4.03 -1.09 10.52
CA TYR A 177 -4.78 -1.02 9.26
C TYR A 177 -5.11 -2.42 8.73
N GLY A 178 -4.14 -3.35 8.70
CA GLY A 178 -4.34 -4.71 8.23
C GLY A 178 -5.44 -5.44 8.97
N PHE A 179 -5.47 -5.32 10.30
CA PHE A 179 -6.54 -5.89 11.13
C PHE A 179 -7.91 -5.28 10.80
N LEU A 180 -8.01 -3.95 10.84
CA LEU A 180 -9.28 -3.24 10.59
C LEU A 180 -9.79 -3.44 9.14
N ALA A 181 -8.89 -3.47 8.17
CA ALA A 181 -9.25 -3.70 6.77
C ALA A 181 -9.84 -5.10 6.55
N CYS A 182 -9.40 -6.11 7.32
CA CYS A 182 -9.99 -7.45 7.27
C CYS A 182 -11.39 -7.50 7.87
N LEU A 183 -11.66 -6.75 8.94
CA LEU A 183 -13.04 -6.58 9.44
C LEU A 183 -13.93 -5.92 8.38
N GLY A 184 -13.41 -4.90 7.68
CA GLY A 184 -14.08 -4.26 6.53
C GLY A 184 -14.34 -5.24 5.37
N TYR A 185 -13.38 -6.12 5.09
CA TYR A 185 -13.55 -7.22 4.12
C TYR A 185 -14.71 -8.13 4.51
N GLY A 186 -14.73 -8.61 5.75
CA GLY A 186 -15.81 -9.44 6.27
C GLY A 186 -17.16 -8.72 6.21
N PHE A 187 -17.21 -7.44 6.59
CA PHE A 187 -18.41 -6.63 6.46
C PHE A 187 -18.99 -6.64 5.04
N ILE A 188 -18.16 -6.47 4.02
CA ILE A 188 -18.59 -6.47 2.61
C ILE A 188 -19.12 -7.84 2.20
N LEU A 189 -18.44 -8.94 2.58
CA LEU A 189 -18.89 -10.29 2.22
C LEU A 189 -20.14 -10.73 2.97
N ASN A 190 -20.28 -10.34 4.23
CA ASN A 190 -21.50 -10.61 5.00
C ASN A 190 -22.68 -9.83 4.43
N ALA A 191 -22.48 -8.57 3.99
CA ALA A 191 -23.50 -7.83 3.27
C ALA A 191 -23.94 -8.55 1.97
N TRP A 192 -22.98 -9.12 1.22
CA TRP A 192 -23.30 -9.97 0.07
C TRP A 192 -24.16 -11.17 0.47
N SER A 193 -23.78 -11.88 1.52
CA SER A 193 -24.53 -13.06 2.00
C SER A 193 -25.96 -12.70 2.39
N ILE A 194 -26.15 -11.57 3.07
CA ILE A 194 -27.49 -11.08 3.44
C ILE A 194 -28.30 -10.75 2.17
N LEU A 195 -27.74 -10.05 1.21
CA LEU A 195 -28.42 -9.67 -0.02
C LEU A 195 -28.79 -10.88 -0.90
N SER A 196 -28.01 -11.97 -0.82
CA SER A 196 -28.18 -13.13 -1.70
C SER A 196 -29.04 -14.23 -1.12
N PHE A 197 -28.97 -14.46 0.18
CA PHE A 197 -29.58 -15.62 0.84
C PHE A 197 -30.67 -15.25 1.83
N PHE A 198 -30.61 -14.06 2.41
CA PHE A 198 -31.63 -13.59 3.34
C PHE A 198 -32.62 -12.68 2.59
N HIS A 199 -33.78 -13.24 2.24
CA HIS A 199 -34.89 -12.40 1.85
C HIS A 199 -35.24 -11.54 3.08
N ALA A 200 -34.98 -10.24 2.99
CA ALA A 200 -35.07 -9.28 4.09
C ALA A 200 -36.47 -9.26 4.80
N GLN A 201 -37.45 -9.89 4.21
CA GLN A 201 -38.81 -9.96 4.77
C GLN A 201 -38.98 -11.02 5.88
N ALA A 202 -38.09 -12.03 5.98
CA ALA A 202 -38.28 -13.13 6.93
C ALA A 202 -37.58 -12.94 8.27
N SER A 203 -36.54 -12.13 8.37
CA SER A 203 -35.65 -12.11 9.53
C SER A 203 -35.51 -10.75 10.23
N GLY A 204 -35.91 -9.66 9.60
CA GLY A 204 -35.79 -8.31 10.17
C GLY A 204 -34.34 -7.95 10.59
N TRP A 205 -34.19 -6.94 11.43
CA TRP A 205 -32.90 -6.49 11.97
C TRP A 205 -32.17 -7.56 12.80
N ALA A 206 -32.92 -8.41 13.50
CA ALA A 206 -32.33 -9.48 14.32
C ALA A 206 -31.56 -10.50 13.47
N GLY A 207 -32.11 -10.88 12.31
CA GLY A 207 -31.42 -11.78 11.38
C GLY A 207 -30.14 -11.18 10.80
N ILE A 208 -30.17 -9.90 10.43
CA ILE A 208 -28.97 -9.19 9.95
C ILE A 208 -27.89 -9.18 11.03
N LEU A 209 -28.23 -8.82 12.26
CA LEU A 209 -27.30 -8.81 13.38
C LEU A 209 -26.73 -10.20 13.67
N ALA A 210 -27.57 -11.25 13.57
CA ALA A 210 -27.13 -12.62 13.77
C ALA A 210 -26.07 -13.05 12.75
N VAL A 211 -26.22 -12.69 11.48
CA VAL A 211 -25.21 -12.98 10.43
C VAL A 211 -23.87 -12.32 10.78
N TYR A 212 -23.87 -11.04 11.12
CA TYR A 212 -22.62 -10.35 11.48
C TYR A 212 -22.03 -10.90 12.80
N ALA A 213 -22.84 -11.21 13.79
CA ALA A 213 -22.37 -11.75 15.06
C ALA A 213 -21.73 -13.13 14.90
N THR A 214 -22.30 -14.00 14.08
CA THR A 214 -21.77 -15.35 13.82
C THR A 214 -20.53 -15.32 12.93
N ALA A 215 -20.39 -14.33 12.05
CA ALA A 215 -19.22 -14.16 11.19
C ALA A 215 -18.03 -13.49 11.92
N LEU A 216 -18.29 -12.70 12.96
CA LEU A 216 -17.27 -11.92 13.66
C LEU A 216 -16.03 -12.72 14.12
N PRO A 217 -16.16 -13.94 14.69
CA PRO A 217 -14.99 -14.74 15.06
C PRO A 217 -14.08 -15.06 13.86
N PHE A 218 -14.65 -15.35 12.70
CA PHE A 218 -13.89 -15.63 11.47
C PHE A 218 -13.21 -14.36 10.94
N ASP A 219 -13.88 -13.23 10.99
CA ASP A 219 -13.33 -11.94 10.59
C ASP A 219 -12.15 -11.53 11.50
N ILE A 220 -12.24 -11.81 12.81
CA ILE A 220 -11.14 -11.62 13.76
C ILE A 220 -9.96 -12.54 13.43
N VAL A 221 -10.19 -13.82 13.16
CA VAL A 221 -9.14 -14.77 12.75
C VAL A 221 -8.46 -14.28 11.48
N HIS A 222 -9.22 -13.80 10.49
CA HIS A 222 -8.66 -13.21 9.26
C HIS A 222 -7.80 -11.97 9.57
N GLY A 223 -8.26 -11.09 10.46
CA GLY A 223 -7.50 -9.92 10.90
C GLY A 223 -6.18 -10.30 11.58
N VAL A 224 -6.23 -11.25 12.54
CA VAL A 224 -5.04 -11.76 13.23
C VAL A 224 -4.06 -12.43 12.26
N ALA A 225 -4.57 -13.30 11.37
CA ALA A 225 -3.77 -13.94 10.32
C ALA A 225 -3.04 -12.90 9.45
N THR A 226 -3.76 -11.85 9.05
CA THR A 226 -3.17 -10.76 8.26
C THR A 226 -2.06 -10.04 9.01
N VAL A 227 -2.23 -9.78 10.31
CA VAL A 227 -1.17 -9.18 11.13
C VAL A 227 0.04 -10.11 11.24
N VAL A 228 -0.16 -11.42 11.46
CA VAL A 228 0.92 -12.41 11.49
C VAL A 228 1.70 -12.44 10.18
N PHE A 229 1.01 -12.49 9.04
CA PHE A 229 1.67 -12.44 7.73
C PHE A 229 2.37 -11.09 7.48
N LEU A 230 1.79 -9.98 7.92
CA LEU A 230 2.44 -8.67 7.82
C LEU A 230 3.71 -8.61 8.66
N LEU A 231 3.71 -9.14 9.88
CA LEU A 231 4.92 -9.20 10.72
C LEU A 231 6.04 -9.97 10.03
N ALA A 232 5.71 -11.09 9.37
CA ALA A 232 6.67 -11.91 8.64
C ALA A 232 7.14 -11.26 7.31
N LEU A 233 6.22 -10.67 6.57
CA LEU A 233 6.47 -10.27 5.18
C LEU A 233 6.81 -8.78 5.03
N TYR A 234 6.20 -7.88 5.83
CA TYR A 234 6.26 -6.44 5.59
C TYR A 234 7.69 -5.89 5.61
N GLY A 235 8.49 -6.20 6.63
CA GLY A 235 9.85 -5.70 6.76
C GLY A 235 10.79 -6.14 5.63
N PRO A 236 10.95 -7.47 5.39
CA PRO A 236 11.82 -7.99 4.34
C PRO A 236 11.36 -7.59 2.92
N TRP A 237 10.06 -7.67 2.67
CA TRP A 237 9.51 -7.43 1.35
C TRP A 237 9.51 -5.97 0.98
N ARG A 238 9.16 -5.09 1.91
CA ARG A 238 9.22 -3.65 1.69
C ARG A 238 10.58 -3.23 1.17
N ARG A 239 11.68 -3.66 1.82
CA ARG A 239 13.05 -3.35 1.40
C ARG A 239 13.38 -3.87 0.00
N LYS A 240 12.95 -5.12 -0.31
CA LYS A 240 13.15 -5.72 -1.63
C LYS A 240 12.34 -5.01 -2.71
N LEU A 241 11.05 -4.74 -2.46
CA LEU A 241 10.16 -4.09 -3.41
C LEU A 241 10.54 -2.63 -3.67
N GLU A 242 10.99 -1.89 -2.65
CA GLU A 242 11.54 -0.54 -2.82
C GLU A 242 12.79 -0.55 -3.69
N ARG A 243 13.66 -1.56 -3.55
CA ARG A 243 14.83 -1.74 -4.42
C ARG A 243 14.42 -2.01 -5.87
N VAL A 244 13.44 -2.90 -6.08
CA VAL A 244 12.86 -3.17 -7.40
C VAL A 244 12.28 -1.90 -8.00
N ARG A 245 11.47 -1.15 -7.24
CA ARG A 245 10.89 0.11 -7.67
C ARG A 245 11.95 1.12 -8.13
N ARG A 246 13.03 1.30 -7.36
CA ARG A 246 14.14 2.20 -7.72
C ARG A 246 14.90 1.71 -8.96
N LYS A 247 15.21 0.41 -9.04
CA LYS A 247 15.98 -0.18 -10.16
C LYS A 247 15.25 -0.05 -11.49
N PHE A 248 13.93 -0.22 -11.49
CA PHE A 248 13.13 -0.20 -12.72
C PHE A 248 12.44 1.15 -12.97
N GLY A 249 12.65 2.16 -12.11
CA GLY A 249 12.01 3.47 -12.22
C GLY A 249 10.49 3.40 -12.20
N LEU A 250 9.92 2.51 -11.37
CA LEU A 250 8.47 2.35 -11.24
C LEU A 250 7.91 3.54 -10.44
N ALA A 251 6.85 4.15 -10.96
CA ALA A 251 6.22 5.34 -10.38
C ALA A 251 5.39 5.01 -9.13
#